data_509753835cf4b7abdce01c11269e7fe0
#
_entry.id   509753835cf4b7abdce01c11269e7fe0
#
_cell.length_a   1.000
_cell.length_b   1.000
_cell.length_c   1.000
_cell.angle_alpha   90.00
_cell.angle_beta   90.00
_cell.angle_gamma   90.00
#
_symmetry.space_group_name_H-M   'P 1'
#
loop_
_entity.id
_entity.type
_entity.pdbx_description
1 polymer ?
#
loop_
_entity_poly.entity_id
_entity_poly.type
_entity_poly.pdbx_seq_one_letter_code
_entity_poly.pdbx_strand_id
1 'polypeptide(L)'
;MNAECAICDYLRTELLHVMEEHLKAECDLYTAALVLKDTRLTHEHNLRAAELIERSRRLREEFDVHVRAEHRACSGLKILEAAT
;
A
#
# COMPACT_ATOMS: atom_id res chain seq x y z
N MET A 1 -19.68 -10.32 -10.81
CA MET A 1 -18.73 -10.18 -9.74
C MET A 1 -17.54 -9.35 -10.16
N ASN A 2 -17.15 -8.50 -9.33
CA ASN A 2 -15.99 -7.69 -9.66
C ASN A 2 -14.69 -8.40 -9.55
N ALA A 3 -14.75 -9.63 -9.10
CA ALA A 3 -13.55 -10.43 -9.00
C ALA A 3 -12.89 -10.63 -10.35
N GLU A 4 -13.63 -10.38 -11.42
CA GLU A 4 -13.06 -10.57 -12.74
C GLU A 4 -12.16 -9.45 -13.20
N CYS A 5 -12.08 -8.37 -12.46
CA CYS A 5 -11.23 -7.28 -12.90
C CYS A 5 -9.77 -7.60 -12.57
N ALA A 6 -9.01 -7.94 -13.58
CA ALA A 6 -7.62 -8.31 -13.40
C ALA A 6 -6.79 -7.15 -12.88
N ILE A 7 -7.13 -5.93 -13.27
CA ILE A 7 -6.38 -4.77 -12.81
C ILE A 7 -6.63 -4.53 -11.33
N CYS A 8 -7.88 -4.66 -10.89
CA CYS A 8 -8.18 -4.53 -9.47
C CYS A 8 -7.44 -5.58 -8.66
N ASP A 9 -7.43 -6.81 -9.14
CA ASP A 9 -6.73 -7.89 -8.46
C ASP A 9 -5.24 -7.62 -8.39
N TYR A 10 -4.67 -7.16 -9.50
CA TYR A 10 -3.25 -6.85 -9.54
C TYR A 10 -2.92 -5.73 -8.53
N LEU A 11 -3.67 -4.64 -8.55
CA LEU A 11 -3.38 -3.52 -7.67
C LEU A 11 -3.56 -3.89 -6.21
N ARG A 12 -4.59 -4.68 -5.92
CA ARG A 12 -4.83 -5.12 -4.55
C ARG A 12 -3.69 -6.00 -4.06
N THR A 13 -3.26 -6.93 -4.90
CA THR A 13 -2.18 -7.83 -4.56
C THR A 13 -0.88 -7.08 -4.34
N GLU A 14 -0.59 -6.13 -5.23
CA GLU A 14 0.62 -5.31 -5.08
C GLU A 14 0.57 -4.49 -3.81
N LEU A 15 -0.58 -3.91 -3.49
CA LEU A 15 -0.70 -3.11 -2.29
C LEU A 15 -0.48 -3.96 -1.05
N LEU A 16 -1.08 -5.14 -1.00
CA LEU A 16 -0.88 -6.03 0.14
C LEU A 16 0.58 -6.42 0.29
N HIS A 17 1.23 -6.70 -0.84
CA HIS A 17 2.64 -7.06 -0.82
C HIS A 17 3.49 -5.92 -0.26
N VAL A 18 3.22 -4.70 -0.71
CA VAL A 18 3.96 -3.53 -0.23
C VAL A 18 3.72 -3.31 1.25
N MET A 19 2.48 -3.52 1.70
CA MET A 19 2.16 -3.36 3.12
C MET A 19 2.91 -4.37 3.98
N GLU A 20 3.03 -5.61 3.50
CA GLU A 20 3.80 -6.62 4.21
C GLU A 20 5.27 -6.25 4.27
N GLU A 21 5.80 -5.77 3.15
CA GLU A 21 7.20 -5.33 3.10
C GLU A 21 7.43 -4.16 4.04
N HIS A 22 6.49 -3.23 4.09
CA HIS A 22 6.60 -2.09 4.97
C HIS A 22 6.61 -2.50 6.43
N LEU A 23 5.74 -3.42 6.80
CA LEU A 23 5.69 -3.91 8.16
C LEU A 23 7.02 -4.56 8.55
N LYS A 24 7.57 -5.36 7.65
CA LYS A 24 8.85 -5.99 7.89
C LYS A 24 9.95 -4.95 8.03
N ALA A 25 9.94 -3.93 7.17
CA ALA A 25 10.95 -2.89 7.23
C ALA A 25 10.88 -2.14 8.56
N GLU A 26 9.69 -1.92 9.09
CA GLU A 26 9.55 -1.26 10.38
C GLU A 26 10.06 -2.14 11.52
N CYS A 27 9.79 -3.42 11.45
CA CYS A 27 10.33 -4.34 12.46
C CYS A 27 11.85 -4.33 12.44
N ASP A 28 12.44 -4.35 11.24
CA ASP A 28 13.88 -4.31 11.09
C ASP A 28 14.43 -2.98 11.61
N LEU A 29 13.71 -1.90 11.35
CA LEU A 29 14.12 -0.57 11.83
C LEU A 29 14.19 -0.54 13.35
N TYR A 30 13.15 -1.02 14.01
CA TYR A 30 13.14 -1.03 15.46
C TYR A 30 14.23 -1.94 16.04
N THR A 31 14.46 -3.07 15.40
CA THR A 31 15.53 -3.96 15.83
C THR A 31 16.87 -3.27 15.72
N ALA A 32 17.13 -2.62 14.59
CA ALA A 32 18.39 -1.92 14.38
C ALA A 32 18.58 -0.79 15.38
N ALA A 33 17.51 -0.07 15.66
CA ALA A 33 17.60 1.11 16.52
C ALA A 33 17.67 0.74 17.99
N LEU A 34 16.87 -0.20 18.43
CA LEU A 34 16.70 -0.45 19.87
C LEU A 34 17.50 -1.64 20.37
N VAL A 35 17.70 -2.65 19.54
CA VAL A 35 18.42 -3.85 19.95
C VAL A 35 19.87 -3.75 19.55
N LEU A 36 20.13 -3.55 18.27
CA LEU A 36 21.49 -3.49 17.75
C LEU A 36 22.15 -2.15 17.98
N LYS A 37 21.34 -1.10 18.08
CA LYS A 37 21.82 0.29 18.26
C LYS A 37 22.83 0.64 17.19
N ASP A 38 22.52 0.23 15.95
CA ASP A 38 23.40 0.45 14.80
C ASP A 38 22.81 1.62 13.99
N THR A 39 23.50 2.76 14.07
CA THR A 39 23.01 3.99 13.45
C THR A 39 22.89 3.87 11.94
N ARG A 40 23.88 3.25 11.31
CA ARG A 40 23.87 3.13 9.87
C ARG A 40 22.75 2.22 9.39
N LEU A 41 22.59 1.10 10.07
CA LEU A 41 21.54 0.15 9.73
C LEU A 41 20.16 0.75 9.97
N THR A 42 20.04 1.51 11.06
CA THR A 42 18.80 2.21 11.35
C THR A 42 18.44 3.17 10.22
N HIS A 43 19.44 3.90 9.74
CA HIS A 43 19.21 4.85 8.65
C HIS A 43 18.78 4.14 7.37
N GLU A 44 19.44 3.04 7.05
CA GLU A 44 19.10 2.27 5.85
C GLU A 44 17.68 1.74 5.90
N HIS A 45 17.28 1.19 7.05
CA HIS A 45 15.91 0.68 7.18
C HIS A 45 14.89 1.80 7.16
N ASN A 46 15.25 2.94 7.69
CA ASN A 46 14.36 4.09 7.67
C ASN A 46 14.09 4.57 6.24
N LEU A 47 15.13 4.61 5.42
CA LEU A 47 14.97 4.96 4.01
C LEU A 47 14.08 3.97 3.28
N ARG A 48 14.27 2.68 3.56
CA ARG A 48 13.45 1.68 2.91
C ARG A 48 12.00 1.80 3.34
N ALA A 49 11.75 2.04 4.62
CA ALA A 49 10.38 2.21 5.08
C ALA A 49 9.72 3.40 4.40
N ALA A 50 10.45 4.49 4.22
CA ALA A 50 9.92 5.67 3.55
C ALA A 50 9.59 5.39 2.09
N GLU A 51 10.45 4.63 1.40
CA GLU A 51 10.18 4.24 0.02
C GLU A 51 8.92 3.40 -0.08
N LEU A 52 8.73 2.49 0.85
CA LEU A 52 7.57 1.61 0.82
C LEU A 52 6.28 2.38 1.14
N ILE A 53 6.36 3.36 2.02
CA ILE A 53 5.21 4.22 2.28
C ILE A 53 4.81 4.97 1.02
N GLU A 54 5.79 5.52 0.32
CA GLU A 54 5.51 6.27 -0.91
C GLU A 54 4.94 5.37 -1.99
N ARG A 55 5.47 4.16 -2.11
CA ARG A 55 4.95 3.21 -3.08
C ARG A 55 3.51 2.81 -2.74
N SER A 56 3.23 2.60 -1.47
CA SER A 56 1.88 2.30 -1.02
C SER A 56 0.92 3.41 -1.38
N ARG A 57 1.34 4.66 -1.17
CA ARG A 57 0.51 5.81 -1.50
C ARG A 57 0.19 5.86 -2.98
N ARG A 58 1.20 5.62 -3.83
CA ARG A 58 0.98 5.64 -5.27
C ARG A 58 0.06 4.51 -5.72
N LEU A 59 0.21 3.34 -5.14
CA LEU A 59 -0.66 2.22 -5.50
C LEU A 59 -2.11 2.50 -5.11
N ARG A 60 -2.32 3.13 -3.95
CA ARG A 60 -3.67 3.51 -3.55
C ARG A 60 -4.28 4.52 -4.51
N GLU A 61 -3.47 5.47 -4.95
CA GLU A 61 -3.95 6.45 -5.92
C GLU A 61 -4.30 5.79 -7.24
N GLU A 62 -3.47 4.87 -7.71
CA GLU A 62 -3.76 4.15 -8.94
C GLU A 62 -5.04 3.35 -8.83
N PHE A 63 -5.21 2.68 -7.68
CA PHE A 63 -6.41 1.90 -7.44
C PHE A 63 -7.64 2.81 -7.45
N ASP A 64 -7.53 3.92 -6.77
CA ASP A 64 -8.63 4.87 -6.66
C ASP A 64 -9.02 5.42 -8.03
N VAL A 65 -8.02 5.80 -8.83
CA VAL A 65 -8.27 6.29 -10.18
C VAL A 65 -8.89 5.20 -11.03
N HIS A 66 -8.38 3.99 -10.92
CA HIS A 66 -8.90 2.87 -11.70
C HIS A 66 -10.37 2.59 -11.36
N VAL A 67 -10.69 2.58 -10.07
CA VAL A 67 -12.06 2.32 -9.65
C VAL A 67 -13.00 3.40 -10.17
N ARG A 68 -12.59 4.66 -10.08
CA ARG A 68 -13.43 5.74 -10.56
C ARG A 68 -13.63 5.68 -12.07
N ALA A 69 -12.58 5.34 -12.80
CA ALA A 69 -12.67 5.35 -14.26
C ALA A 69 -13.39 4.12 -14.81
N GLU A 70 -13.08 2.95 -14.25
CA GLU A 70 -13.55 1.69 -14.82
C GLU A 70 -14.79 1.14 -14.15
N HIS A 71 -15.00 1.49 -12.87
CA HIS A 71 -16.09 0.90 -12.10
C HIS A 71 -17.08 1.95 -11.62
N ARG A 72 -17.04 3.09 -12.23
CA ARG A 72 -17.86 4.21 -11.81
C ARG A 72 -19.34 3.89 -11.87
N ALA A 73 -19.77 3.18 -12.89
CA ALA A 73 -21.17 2.81 -13.07
C ALA A 73 -21.54 1.61 -12.23
N CYS A 74 -20.59 1.03 -11.50
CA CYS A 74 -20.82 -0.18 -10.75
C CYS A 74 -21.15 0.15 -9.31
N SER A 75 -21.10 -0.88 -8.47
CA SER A 75 -21.52 -0.77 -7.09
C SER A 75 -20.68 0.21 -6.28
N GLY A 76 -19.44 0.42 -6.69
CA GLY A 76 -18.57 1.32 -5.95
C GLY A 76 -19.14 2.72 -5.82
N LEU A 77 -19.64 3.24 -6.92
CA LEU A 77 -20.20 4.57 -6.91
C LEU A 77 -21.45 4.63 -6.05
N LYS A 78 -22.28 3.60 -6.13
CA LYS A 78 -23.48 3.56 -5.33
C LYS A 78 -23.17 3.52 -3.85
N ILE A 79 -22.13 2.83 -3.48
CA ILE A 79 -21.73 2.79 -2.08
C ILE A 79 -21.32 4.18 -1.61
N LEU A 80 -20.59 4.89 -2.43
CA LEU A 80 -20.18 6.25 -2.09
C LEU A 80 -21.38 7.16 -1.94
N GLU A 81 -22.34 7.05 -2.84
CA GLU A 81 -23.54 7.86 -2.76
C GLU A 81 -24.33 7.55 -1.49
N ALA A 82 -24.39 6.30 -1.14
CA ALA A 82 -25.11 5.92 0.07
C ALA A 82 -24.39 6.44 1.32
N ALA A 83 -23.07 6.57 1.25
CA ALA A 83 -22.31 7.07 2.38
C ALA A 83 -22.41 8.57 2.53
N THR A 84 -22.74 9.25 1.46
CA THR A 84 -22.89 10.71 1.51
C THR A 84 -24.33 11.12 1.72
#